data_de83fe4c4900087edf1e1a2a423f3e7f
#
_entry.id   de83fe4c4900087edf1e1a2a423f3e7f
#
_cell.length_a   1.000
_cell.length_b   1.000
_cell.length_c   1.000
_cell.angle_alpha   90.00
_cell.angle_beta   90.00
_cell.angle_gamma   90.00
#
_symmetry.space_group_name_H-M   'P 1'
#
loop_
_entity.id
_entity.type
_entity.pdbx_description
1 polymer ?
#
loop_
_entity_poly.entity_id
_entity_poly.type
_entity_poly.pdbx_seq_one_letter_code
_entity_poly.pdbx_strand_id
1 'polypeptide(L)'
;MQKCKYLDDLGLKIEDYGTNFISDDDSRSESWSKQREEYGFDERETWNIDRTFIEWVYTRFLMYKEICIVNTGYHKISYKNEEITQGEAIDKVLSLAKEILQSGDSVWNKYIDKMVYKNSREICEILKELLPYMWW
;
A
#
# COMPACT_ATOMS: atom_id res chain seq x y z
N MET A 1 -13.30 6.31 -10.19
CA MET A 1 -12.03 5.66 -9.97
C MET A 1 -12.09 4.18 -10.20
N GLN A 2 -10.98 3.59 -10.54
CA GLN A 2 -10.96 2.20 -10.97
C GLN A 2 -10.96 1.27 -9.74
N LYS A 3 -11.86 0.29 -9.76
CA LYS A 3 -11.96 -0.75 -8.75
C LYS A 3 -10.68 -1.59 -8.71
N CYS A 4 -10.18 -1.90 -7.54
CA CYS A 4 -8.98 -2.70 -7.36
C CYS A 4 -9.32 -4.04 -6.71
N LYS A 5 -9.14 -5.12 -7.46
CA LYS A 5 -9.42 -6.48 -6.98
C LYS A 5 -8.74 -6.81 -5.64
N TYR A 6 -7.47 -6.46 -5.51
CA TYR A 6 -6.72 -6.77 -4.28
C TYR A 6 -7.26 -6.04 -3.05
N LEU A 7 -7.77 -4.82 -3.20
CA LEU A 7 -8.39 -4.08 -2.10
C LEU A 7 -9.80 -4.61 -1.80
N ASP A 8 -10.55 -5.00 -2.84
CA ASP A 8 -11.83 -5.66 -2.67
C ASP A 8 -11.70 -6.99 -1.91
N ASP A 9 -10.68 -7.78 -2.23
CA ASP A 9 -10.39 -9.05 -1.56
C ASP A 9 -10.06 -8.87 -0.06
N LEU A 10 -9.64 -7.66 0.36
CA LEU A 10 -9.48 -7.28 1.76
C LEU A 10 -10.82 -6.85 2.42
N GLY A 11 -11.91 -6.78 1.67
CA GLY A 11 -13.20 -6.29 2.14
C GLY A 11 -13.33 -4.76 2.15
N LEU A 12 -12.41 -4.04 1.50
CA LEU A 12 -12.50 -2.60 1.37
C LEU A 12 -13.52 -2.24 0.29
N LYS A 13 -14.36 -1.27 0.59
CA LYS A 13 -15.24 -0.67 -0.41
C LYS A 13 -14.47 0.37 -1.20
N ILE A 14 -14.90 0.64 -2.43
CA ILE A 14 -14.26 1.64 -3.27
C ILE A 14 -14.24 3.05 -2.62
N GLU A 15 -15.24 3.35 -1.81
CA GLU A 15 -15.33 4.59 -1.05
C GLU A 15 -14.26 4.72 0.04
N ASP A 16 -13.76 3.58 0.52
CA ASP A 16 -12.75 3.50 1.59
C ASP A 16 -11.31 3.59 1.05
N TYR A 17 -11.13 3.63 -0.27
CA TYR A 17 -9.80 3.79 -0.86
C TYR A 17 -9.29 5.21 -0.57
N GLY A 18 -7.99 5.34 -0.31
CA GLY A 18 -7.35 6.61 0.03
C GLY A 18 -7.55 7.74 -0.99
N THR A 19 -7.95 7.40 -2.21
CA THR A 19 -8.18 8.36 -3.28
C THR A 19 -9.66 8.57 -3.62
N ASN A 20 -10.59 7.94 -2.90
CA ASN A 20 -12.00 7.87 -3.32
C ASN A 20 -13.02 8.34 -2.29
N PHE A 21 -12.61 8.97 -1.22
CA PHE A 21 -13.53 9.36 -0.16
C PHE A 21 -14.42 10.57 -0.49
N ILE A 22 -14.29 11.14 -1.69
CA ILE A 22 -15.18 12.20 -2.19
C ILE A 22 -15.85 11.73 -3.48
N SER A 23 -17.16 11.96 -3.55
CA SER A 23 -18.00 11.62 -4.69
C SER A 23 -17.51 12.25 -6.00
N ASP A 24 -17.70 11.55 -7.11
CA ASP A 24 -17.46 12.08 -8.45
C ASP A 24 -18.42 13.23 -8.82
N ASP A 25 -19.48 13.45 -8.05
CA ASP A 25 -20.39 14.61 -8.19
C ASP A 25 -19.83 15.89 -7.57
N ASP A 26 -18.64 15.85 -7.00
CA ASP A 26 -17.96 17.04 -6.47
C ASP A 26 -17.64 18.03 -7.61
N SER A 27 -17.78 19.32 -7.31
CA SER A 27 -17.52 20.41 -8.28
C SER A 27 -16.07 20.43 -8.81
N ARG A 28 -15.16 19.72 -8.13
CA ARG A 28 -13.73 19.59 -8.50
C ARG A 28 -13.45 18.40 -9.42
N SER A 29 -14.46 17.60 -9.75
CA SER A 29 -14.29 16.37 -10.55
C SER A 29 -13.63 16.61 -11.91
N GLU A 30 -13.94 17.72 -12.57
CA GLU A 30 -13.31 18.09 -13.85
C GLU A 30 -11.81 18.42 -13.66
N SER A 31 -11.46 19.13 -12.60
CA SER A 31 -10.06 19.43 -12.26
C SER A 31 -9.26 18.16 -11.99
N TRP A 32 -9.84 17.22 -11.23
CA TRP A 32 -9.21 15.94 -10.96
C TRP A 32 -9.02 15.10 -12.23
N SER A 33 -9.98 15.13 -13.14
CA SER A 33 -9.86 14.45 -14.43
C SER A 33 -8.67 14.99 -15.23
N LYS A 34 -8.53 16.32 -15.31
CA LYS A 34 -7.38 16.96 -15.97
C LYS A 34 -6.05 16.60 -15.30
N GLN A 35 -6.01 16.59 -13.98
CA GLN A 35 -4.80 16.18 -13.25
C GLN A 35 -4.42 14.75 -13.58
N ARG A 36 -5.37 13.81 -13.62
CA ARG A 36 -5.07 12.42 -14.00
C ARG A 36 -4.57 12.29 -15.43
N GLU A 37 -5.11 13.07 -16.37
CA GLU A 37 -4.62 13.09 -17.76
C GLU A 37 -3.19 13.62 -17.86
N GLU A 38 -2.87 14.67 -17.11
CA GLU A 38 -1.57 15.35 -17.18
C GLU A 38 -0.49 14.63 -16.34
N TYR A 39 -0.81 14.19 -15.12
CA TYR A 39 0.16 13.68 -14.14
C TYR A 39 0.03 12.19 -13.88
N GLY A 40 -1.04 11.54 -14.30
CA GLY A 40 -1.33 10.13 -14.01
C GLY A 40 -1.98 9.89 -12.63
N PHE A 41 -2.17 10.92 -11.84
CA PHE A 41 -2.87 10.90 -10.55
C PHE A 41 -3.54 12.27 -10.31
N ASP A 42 -4.36 12.37 -9.28
CA ASP A 42 -4.96 13.64 -8.87
C ASP A 42 -4.65 13.98 -7.40
N GLU A 43 -4.94 15.23 -7.03
CA GLU A 43 -4.60 15.77 -5.71
C GLU A 43 -5.17 14.97 -4.52
N ARG A 44 -6.23 14.19 -4.72
CA ARG A 44 -6.81 13.35 -3.66
C ARG A 44 -5.80 12.34 -3.10
N GLU A 45 -4.90 11.85 -3.95
CA GLU A 45 -3.82 10.95 -3.51
C GLU A 45 -2.83 11.62 -2.54
N THR A 46 -2.77 12.94 -2.56
CA THR A 46 -1.89 13.69 -1.65
C THR A 46 -2.53 14.04 -0.32
N TRP A 47 -3.87 13.97 -0.22
CA TRP A 47 -4.58 14.33 1.02
C TRP A 47 -4.40 13.29 2.13
N ASN A 48 -4.31 12.01 1.77
CA ASN A 48 -4.00 10.90 2.65
C ASN A 48 -2.82 10.11 2.08
N ILE A 49 -1.70 10.76 1.96
CA ILE A 49 -0.53 10.19 1.29
C ILE A 49 -0.02 8.92 1.98
N ASP A 50 -0.13 8.86 3.30
CA ASP A 50 0.18 7.69 4.11
C ASP A 50 -0.68 6.49 3.71
N ARG A 51 -1.98 6.67 3.64
CA ARG A 51 -2.94 5.63 3.23
C ARG A 51 -2.71 5.21 1.78
N THR A 52 -2.59 6.18 0.88
CA THR A 52 -2.32 5.96 -0.54
C THR A 52 -1.02 5.19 -0.74
N PHE A 53 0.02 5.50 0.02
CA PHE A 53 1.29 4.79 -0.03
C PHE A 53 1.14 3.32 0.41
N ILE A 54 0.44 3.05 1.49
CA ILE A 54 0.21 1.67 1.97
C ILE A 54 -0.62 0.87 0.96
N GLU A 55 -1.66 1.45 0.38
CA GLU A 55 -2.44 0.82 -0.69
C GLU A 55 -1.56 0.51 -1.92
N TRP A 56 -0.72 1.45 -2.30
CA TRP A 56 0.22 1.28 -3.39
C TRP A 56 1.20 0.12 -3.12
N VAL A 57 1.82 0.11 -1.97
CA VAL A 57 2.75 -0.96 -1.57
C VAL A 57 2.04 -2.31 -1.59
N TYR A 58 0.89 -2.42 -0.94
CA TYR A 58 0.16 -3.68 -0.84
C TYR A 58 -0.19 -4.24 -2.23
N THR A 59 -0.79 -3.43 -3.08
CA THR A 59 -1.29 -3.89 -4.38
C THR A 59 -0.16 -4.25 -5.35
N ARG A 60 0.91 -3.45 -5.41
CA ARG A 60 2.04 -3.70 -6.31
C ARG A 60 2.90 -4.86 -5.83
N PHE A 61 3.12 -4.96 -4.54
CA PHE A 61 3.91 -6.06 -3.97
C PHE A 61 3.18 -7.39 -4.07
N LEU A 62 1.87 -7.40 -3.92
CA LEU A 62 1.08 -8.62 -4.13
C LEU A 62 1.18 -9.10 -5.57
N MET A 63 1.01 -8.20 -6.54
CA MET A 63 1.17 -8.54 -7.95
C MET A 63 2.61 -8.95 -8.29
N TYR A 64 3.60 -8.24 -7.76
CA TYR A 64 5.01 -8.59 -7.93
C TYR A 64 5.28 -10.02 -7.45
N LYS A 65 4.78 -10.37 -6.27
CA LYS A 65 4.92 -11.72 -5.72
C LYS A 65 4.28 -12.78 -6.63
N GLU A 66 3.09 -12.52 -7.15
CA GLU A 66 2.39 -13.45 -8.04
C GLU A 66 3.13 -13.68 -9.36
N ILE A 67 3.71 -12.62 -9.93
CA ILE A 67 4.36 -12.66 -11.25
C ILE A 67 5.82 -13.07 -11.14
N CYS A 68 6.54 -12.55 -10.14
CA CYS A 68 7.99 -12.71 -9.99
C CYS A 68 8.38 -13.81 -8.99
N ILE A 69 7.54 -14.80 -8.80
CA ILE A 69 7.72 -15.86 -7.80
C ILE A 69 9.07 -16.59 -7.92
N VAL A 70 9.62 -16.69 -9.11
CA VAL A 70 10.90 -17.36 -9.38
C VAL A 70 12.06 -16.59 -8.75
N ASN A 71 11.97 -15.28 -8.66
CA ASN A 71 13.05 -14.42 -8.18
C ASN A 71 13.03 -14.19 -6.66
N THR A 72 11.90 -14.45 -6.00
CA THR A 72 11.70 -14.11 -4.58
C THR A 72 12.50 -15.00 -3.60
N GLY A 73 13.09 -16.09 -4.05
CA GLY A 73 13.87 -17.00 -3.22
C GLY A 73 15.40 -16.82 -3.32
N TYR A 74 15.90 -16.07 -4.28
CA TYR A 74 17.34 -15.97 -4.56
C TYR A 74 18.07 -14.92 -3.73
N HIS A 75 17.44 -13.81 -3.47
CA HIS A 75 18.04 -12.72 -2.72
C HIS A 75 17.67 -12.81 -1.24
N LYS A 76 18.64 -12.51 -0.39
CA LYS A 76 18.44 -12.39 1.04
C LYS A 76 18.69 -10.98 1.49
N ILE A 77 17.91 -10.55 2.45
CA ILE A 77 18.07 -9.24 3.09
C ILE A 77 18.29 -9.42 4.60
N SER A 78 18.90 -8.44 5.22
CA SER A 78 19.04 -8.38 6.67
C SER A 78 17.83 -7.70 7.29
N TYR A 79 17.17 -8.39 8.21
CA TYR A 79 16.03 -7.87 8.97
C TYR A 79 16.11 -8.34 10.42
N LYS A 80 16.13 -7.39 11.35
CA LYS A 80 16.26 -7.66 12.80
C LYS A 80 17.40 -8.63 13.16
N ASN A 81 18.58 -8.38 12.57
CA ASN A 81 19.79 -9.20 12.72
C ASN A 81 19.68 -10.64 12.21
N GLU A 82 18.68 -10.93 11.39
CA GLU A 82 18.52 -12.21 10.72
C GLU A 82 18.53 -12.02 9.21
N GLU A 83 18.97 -13.06 8.49
CA GLU A 83 18.81 -13.09 7.04
C GLU A 83 17.48 -13.75 6.69
N ILE A 84 16.67 -13.04 5.91
CA ILE A 84 15.41 -13.57 5.34
C ILE A 84 15.44 -13.47 3.82
N THR A 85 14.67 -14.31 3.17
CA THR A 85 14.55 -14.25 1.71
C THR A 85 13.73 -13.02 1.28
N GLN A 86 13.90 -12.61 0.03
CA GLN A 86 13.07 -11.57 -0.56
C GLN A 86 11.57 -11.90 -0.45
N GLY A 87 11.19 -13.17 -0.69
CA GLY A 87 9.80 -13.63 -0.56
C GLY A 87 9.25 -13.50 0.86
N GLU A 88 10.03 -13.88 1.87
CA GLU A 88 9.66 -13.71 3.28
C GLU A 88 9.52 -12.24 3.65
N ALA A 89 10.40 -11.37 3.15
CA ALA A 89 10.33 -9.93 3.36
C ALA A 89 9.07 -9.32 2.73
N ILE A 90 8.74 -9.71 1.50
CA ILE A 90 7.51 -9.29 0.83
C ILE A 90 6.27 -9.75 1.61
N ASP A 91 6.23 -10.99 2.06
CA ASP A 91 5.13 -11.51 2.88
C ASP A 91 4.96 -10.71 4.18
N LYS A 92 6.05 -10.32 4.79
CA LYS A 92 6.03 -9.48 5.99
C LYS A 92 5.44 -8.09 5.69
N VAL A 93 5.88 -7.45 4.62
CA VAL A 93 5.33 -6.15 4.17
C VAL A 93 3.84 -6.25 3.89
N LEU A 94 3.42 -7.29 3.16
CA LEU A 94 2.01 -7.51 2.84
C LEU A 94 1.15 -7.72 4.10
N SER A 95 1.65 -8.49 5.06
CA SER A 95 0.95 -8.72 6.34
C SER A 95 0.78 -7.42 7.14
N LEU A 96 1.84 -6.62 7.25
CA LEU A 96 1.81 -5.34 7.96
C LEU A 96 0.88 -4.33 7.27
N ALA A 97 0.96 -4.24 5.94
CA ALA A 97 0.09 -3.36 5.15
C ALA A 97 -1.39 -3.79 5.24
N LYS A 98 -1.66 -5.08 5.14
CA LYS A 98 -3.01 -5.63 5.30
C LYS A 98 -3.65 -5.24 6.65
N GLU A 99 -2.90 -5.37 7.73
CA GLU A 99 -3.37 -4.99 9.07
C GLU A 99 -3.75 -3.51 9.13
N ILE A 100 -2.93 -2.62 8.55
CA ILE A 100 -3.25 -1.19 8.45
C ILE A 100 -4.52 -0.98 7.62
N LEU A 101 -4.61 -1.57 6.44
CA LEU A 101 -5.73 -1.37 5.51
C LEU A 101 -7.06 -1.88 6.07
N GLN A 102 -7.03 -2.97 6.82
CA GLN A 102 -8.22 -3.55 7.44
C GLN A 102 -8.62 -2.90 8.76
N SER A 103 -7.80 -2.04 9.35
CA SER A 103 -8.12 -1.35 10.61
C SER A 103 -9.28 -0.36 10.50
N GLY A 104 -9.62 0.06 9.27
CA GLY A 104 -10.75 0.94 8.98
C GLY A 104 -10.55 2.40 9.42
N ASP A 105 -11.40 3.28 8.90
CA ASP A 105 -11.45 4.71 9.28
C ASP A 105 -12.36 4.96 10.48
N SER A 106 -12.85 3.91 11.10
CA SER A 106 -14.08 3.94 11.87
C SER A 106 -13.89 4.44 13.26
N VAL A 107 -13.19 5.15 13.74
CA VAL A 107 -13.04 5.76 15.08
C VAL A 107 -11.56 5.89 15.43
N TRP A 108 -11.16 7.12 15.55
CA TRP A 108 -9.86 7.43 16.12
C TRP A 108 -9.66 6.64 17.43
N ASN A 109 -8.73 5.70 17.41
CA ASN A 109 -8.44 4.79 18.50
C ASN A 109 -6.93 4.77 18.73
N LYS A 110 -6.52 5.07 19.95
CA LYS A 110 -5.11 5.10 20.35
C LYS A 110 -4.34 3.81 20.04
N TYR A 111 -5.01 2.66 20.09
CA TYR A 111 -4.37 1.37 19.78
C TYR A 111 -4.17 1.20 18.27
N ILE A 112 -5.13 1.63 17.47
CA ILE A 112 -5.03 1.64 16.00
C ILE A 112 -3.90 2.58 15.57
N ASP A 113 -3.82 3.77 16.11
CA ASP A 113 -2.74 4.72 15.81
C ASP A 113 -1.37 4.15 16.11
N LYS A 114 -1.19 3.50 17.25
CA LYS A 114 0.06 2.84 17.61
C LYS A 114 0.42 1.72 16.65
N MET A 115 -0.55 0.92 16.25
CA MET A 115 -0.35 -0.17 15.29
C MET A 115 0.04 0.39 13.92
N VAL A 116 -0.69 1.37 13.41
CA VAL A 116 -0.40 2.02 12.11
C VAL A 116 1.00 2.62 12.12
N TYR A 117 1.36 3.35 13.16
CA TYR A 117 2.69 3.94 13.31
C TYR A 117 3.80 2.89 13.34
N LYS A 118 3.63 1.86 14.15
CA LYS A 118 4.58 0.75 14.28
C LYS A 118 4.74 0.01 12.95
N ASN A 119 3.63 -0.38 12.34
CA ASN A 119 3.64 -1.15 11.09
C ASN A 119 4.22 -0.33 9.93
N SER A 120 3.89 0.95 9.84
CA SER A 120 4.43 1.83 8.79
C SER A 120 5.94 1.98 8.91
N ARG A 121 6.48 2.12 10.10
CA ARG A 121 7.93 2.16 10.33
C ARG A 121 8.59 0.85 9.96
N GLU A 122 8.01 -0.26 10.36
CA GLU A 122 8.54 -1.59 10.06
C GLU A 122 8.53 -1.87 8.55
N ILE A 123 7.48 -1.48 7.85
CA ILE A 123 7.43 -1.53 6.38
C ILE A 123 8.59 -0.74 5.78
N CYS A 124 8.82 0.49 6.20
CA CYS A 124 9.91 1.32 5.69
C CYS A 124 11.30 0.72 5.98
N GLU A 125 11.50 0.12 7.14
CA GLU A 125 12.75 -0.58 7.47
C GLU A 125 13.01 -1.78 6.56
N ILE A 126 11.97 -2.54 6.23
CA ILE A 126 12.09 -3.66 5.29
C ILE A 126 12.33 -3.14 3.87
N LEU A 127 11.57 -2.12 3.42
CA LEU A 127 11.70 -1.55 2.08
C LEU A 127 13.10 -1.02 1.80
N LYS A 128 13.74 -0.42 2.79
CA LYS A 128 15.11 0.07 2.69
C LYS A 128 16.08 -1.01 2.20
N GLU A 129 15.93 -2.23 2.69
CA GLU A 129 16.77 -3.36 2.32
C GLU A 129 16.27 -4.11 1.09
N LEU A 130 14.95 -4.11 0.88
CA LEU A 130 14.27 -4.91 -0.14
C LEU A 130 14.28 -4.28 -1.52
N LEU A 131 14.00 -2.97 -1.63
CA LEU A 131 13.80 -2.28 -2.91
C LEU A 131 14.95 -2.44 -3.90
N PRO A 132 16.24 -2.43 -3.49
CA PRO A 132 17.35 -2.60 -4.42
C PRO A 132 17.33 -3.92 -5.19
N TYR A 133 16.62 -4.93 -4.68
CA TYR A 133 16.54 -6.27 -5.27
C TYR A 133 15.22 -6.56 -5.98
N MET A 134 14.28 -5.62 -5.97
CA MET A 134 12.97 -5.76 -6.62
C MET A 134 13.02 -5.31 -8.07
N TRP A 135 13.78 -6.03 -8.85
CA TRP A 135 13.84 -5.86 -10.31
C TRP A 135 13.63 -7.21 -10.99
N TRP A 136 13.42 -7.19 -12.27
CA TRP A 136 12.91 -8.34 -13.03
C TRP A 136 13.85 -8.71 -14.16
#